data_eb26fe97a43e169327f5c3bc0bad1ba4
#
_entry.id   eb26fe97a43e169327f5c3bc0bad1ba4
#
_cell.length_a   1.000
_cell.length_b   1.000
_cell.length_c   1.000
_cell.angle_alpha   90.00
_cell.angle_beta   90.00
_cell.angle_gamma   90.00
#
_symmetry.space_group_name_H-M   'P 1'
#
loop_
_entity.id
_entity.type
_entity.pdbx_description
1 polymer ?
#
loop_
_entity_poly.entity_id
_entity_poly.type
_entity_poly.pdbx_seq_one_letter_code
_entity_poly.pdbx_strand_id
1 'polypeptide(L)'
;MSTWKQQKEAFVSDHDGGSLIELIAVAAVVPLCCGARLRLHDAKDSTTVKIAKDAGLLVAPIAASLTIGADYMPAAFMVLAAVALALATQRQQDRVQTQTQVIGLFRACQAVFTGICILAVDFRAFPRRFCKTETYGYSLMDMGVGSFVVGNAMISRLVLGRRWRPKRILPLIALGLARLVTVKASGYPEHVTEYGVHWNAFFTLAVVDLCDGLGCYLKLGPGGRLGAAGALMVVSRFGIDAAYVLSDAPRNSLFAANREGLASAPGYAALFFAAAAFFDFFLVRGHVPLDDYVLSLFHQNINKPGAPAFACGSGAFLALAWLAGPPSRRVADAPFVLLCLGFNGWILALCALFATKLQGVVLVVADAHLLYWFLAANATTGVFNFATDSLKMPAWLAVVVLVAKTFADAFLVQTATAEMKLKDS
;
A
#
# COMPACT_ATOMS: atom_id res chain seq x y z
N MET A 1 -34.08 -14.06 8.83
CA MET A 1 -33.17 -12.90 9.02
C MET A 1 -31.75 -13.36 8.71
N SER A 2 -31.02 -12.63 7.85
CA SER A 2 -29.61 -12.92 7.58
C SER A 2 -28.77 -12.73 8.83
N THR A 3 -27.79 -13.62 9.06
CA THR A 3 -26.86 -13.48 10.19
C THR A 3 -25.99 -12.23 10.00
N TRP A 4 -25.41 -11.69 11.10
CA TRP A 4 -24.47 -10.56 11.04
C TRP A 4 -23.33 -10.83 10.05
N LYS A 5 -22.81 -12.06 10.01
CA LYS A 5 -21.79 -12.50 9.06
C LYS A 5 -22.23 -12.34 7.61
N GLN A 6 -23.42 -12.83 7.27
CA GLN A 6 -23.98 -12.73 5.90
C GLN A 6 -24.20 -11.26 5.48
N GLN A 7 -24.64 -10.39 6.41
CA GLN A 7 -24.81 -8.96 6.13
C GLN A 7 -23.47 -8.27 5.82
N LYS A 8 -22.42 -8.62 6.56
CA LYS A 8 -21.06 -8.08 6.34
C LYS A 8 -20.46 -8.59 5.03
N GLU A 9 -20.60 -9.88 4.73
CA GLU A 9 -20.11 -10.47 3.48
C GLU A 9 -20.82 -9.83 2.27
N ALA A 10 -22.15 -9.72 2.29
CA ALA A 10 -22.90 -9.06 1.23
C ALA A 10 -22.55 -7.56 1.08
N PHE A 11 -22.17 -6.90 2.18
CA PHE A 11 -21.83 -5.48 2.15
C PHE A 11 -20.49 -5.17 1.46
N VAL A 12 -19.57 -6.12 1.40
CA VAL A 12 -18.23 -5.96 0.79
C VAL A 12 -18.05 -6.73 -0.52
N SER A 13 -19.09 -7.40 -1.01
CA SER A 13 -19.09 -8.20 -2.25
C SER A 13 -19.73 -7.45 -3.42
N ASP A 14 -19.49 -7.92 -4.64
CA ASP A 14 -20.14 -7.49 -5.89
C ASP A 14 -19.92 -6.00 -6.23
N HIS A 15 -18.68 -5.53 -6.14
CA HIS A 15 -18.32 -4.16 -6.47
C HIS A 15 -17.42 -4.09 -7.73
N ASP A 16 -17.70 -3.11 -8.61
CA ASP A 16 -17.01 -2.90 -9.88
C ASP A 16 -15.89 -1.85 -9.80
N GLY A 17 -15.73 -1.21 -8.62
CA GLY A 17 -14.76 -0.13 -8.43
C GLY A 17 -15.25 1.25 -8.90
N GLY A 18 -14.30 2.17 -9.07
CA GLY A 18 -14.54 3.56 -9.47
C GLY A 18 -13.71 3.98 -10.68
N SER A 19 -13.36 5.24 -10.78
CA SER A 19 -12.51 5.76 -11.86
C SER A 19 -11.04 5.79 -11.46
N LEU A 20 -10.14 5.67 -12.46
CA LEU A 20 -8.70 5.82 -12.27
C LEU A 20 -8.34 7.19 -11.69
N ILE A 21 -9.02 8.26 -12.16
CA ILE A 21 -8.76 9.64 -11.70
C ILE A 21 -9.07 9.77 -10.20
N GLU A 22 -10.19 9.22 -9.76
CA GLU A 22 -10.59 9.23 -8.36
C GLU A 22 -9.61 8.44 -7.48
N LEU A 23 -9.17 7.27 -7.96
CA LEU A 23 -8.16 6.45 -7.29
C LEU A 23 -6.85 7.22 -7.06
N ILE A 24 -6.37 7.93 -8.09
CA ILE A 24 -5.16 8.76 -8.03
C ILE A 24 -5.34 9.94 -7.08
N ALA A 25 -6.51 10.58 -7.11
CA ALA A 25 -6.83 11.72 -6.23
C ALA A 25 -6.84 11.30 -4.75
N VAL A 26 -7.51 10.20 -4.43
CA VAL A 26 -7.55 9.66 -3.05
C VAL A 26 -6.16 9.24 -2.57
N ALA A 27 -5.38 8.59 -3.43
CA ALA A 27 -4.00 8.20 -3.11
C ALA A 27 -3.11 9.39 -2.71
N ALA A 28 -3.32 10.54 -3.36
CA ALA A 28 -2.52 11.74 -3.12
C ALA A 28 -2.84 12.42 -1.77
N VAL A 29 -4.01 12.21 -1.20
CA VAL A 29 -4.40 12.84 0.08
C VAL A 29 -3.39 12.52 1.18
N VAL A 30 -2.94 11.27 1.25
CA VAL A 30 -2.05 10.82 2.33
C VAL A 30 -0.69 11.53 2.31
N PRO A 31 0.09 11.51 1.21
CA PRO A 31 1.37 12.23 1.18
C PRO A 31 1.21 13.76 1.30
N LEU A 32 0.07 14.32 0.85
CA LEU A 32 -0.22 15.75 1.04
C LEU A 32 -0.46 16.08 2.52
N CYS A 33 -1.25 15.28 3.23
CA CYS A 33 -1.46 15.44 4.67
C CYS A 33 -0.16 15.22 5.46
N CYS A 34 0.63 14.23 5.11
CA CYS A 34 1.95 14.00 5.69
C CYS A 34 2.88 15.21 5.44
N GLY A 35 2.90 15.74 4.23
CA GLY A 35 3.66 16.91 3.86
C GLY A 35 3.27 18.14 4.70
N ALA A 36 1.98 18.45 4.80
CA ALA A 36 1.46 19.53 5.63
C ALA A 36 1.86 19.34 7.11
N ARG A 37 1.69 18.12 7.65
CA ARG A 37 2.08 17.78 9.02
C ARG A 37 3.57 18.00 9.29
N LEU A 38 4.44 17.58 8.38
CA LEU A 38 5.89 17.71 8.49
C LEU A 38 6.35 19.18 8.39
N ARG A 39 5.68 19.99 7.58
CA ARG A 39 6.00 21.43 7.41
C ARG A 39 5.59 22.26 8.61
N LEU A 40 4.52 21.88 9.31
CA LEU A 40 4.01 22.57 10.49
C LEU A 40 4.61 22.03 11.82
N HIS A 41 5.75 21.31 11.72
CA HIS A 41 6.45 20.81 12.89
C HIS A 41 7.28 21.92 13.57
N ASP A 42 7.19 22.00 14.91
CA ASP A 42 8.11 22.74 15.76
C ASP A 42 8.84 21.74 16.70
N ALA A 43 10.15 21.91 16.82
CA ALA A 43 10.96 21.09 17.72
C ALA A 43 10.56 21.24 19.20
N LYS A 44 9.96 22.38 19.56
CA LYS A 44 9.47 22.71 20.90
C LYS A 44 8.08 22.14 21.23
N ASP A 45 7.41 21.51 20.25
CA ASP A 45 6.09 20.93 20.45
C ASP A 45 6.12 19.91 21.59
N SER A 46 5.24 20.06 22.57
CA SER A 46 4.97 19.04 23.59
C SER A 46 4.36 17.78 22.94
N THR A 47 4.38 16.66 23.65
CA THR A 47 3.75 15.42 23.17
C THR A 47 2.26 15.61 22.86
N THR A 48 1.54 16.36 23.68
CA THR A 48 0.13 16.70 23.45
C THR A 48 -0.08 17.46 22.16
N VAL A 49 0.77 18.47 21.88
CA VAL A 49 0.72 19.26 20.64
C VAL A 49 1.04 18.37 19.44
N LYS A 50 2.01 17.47 19.52
CA LYS A 50 2.32 16.49 18.46
C LYS A 50 1.13 15.59 18.15
N ILE A 51 0.46 15.08 19.18
CA ILE A 51 -0.75 14.25 19.03
C ILE A 51 -1.88 15.07 18.38
N ALA A 52 -2.12 16.29 18.85
CA ALA A 52 -3.16 17.16 18.27
C ALA A 52 -2.89 17.50 16.78
N LYS A 53 -1.63 17.79 16.43
CA LYS A 53 -1.23 17.99 15.03
C LYS A 53 -1.36 16.72 14.20
N ASP A 54 -0.99 15.55 14.71
CA ASP A 54 -1.18 14.26 14.02
C ASP A 54 -2.68 13.96 13.82
N ALA A 55 -3.52 14.24 14.81
CA ALA A 55 -4.96 14.06 14.69
C ALA A 55 -5.58 15.02 13.65
N GLY A 56 -5.32 16.32 13.76
CA GLY A 56 -5.98 17.35 12.95
C GLY A 56 -5.41 17.51 11.53
N LEU A 57 -4.12 17.30 11.33
CA LEU A 57 -3.45 17.55 10.04
C LEU A 57 -3.17 16.27 9.25
N LEU A 58 -3.18 15.13 9.90
CA LEU A 58 -2.86 13.86 9.25
C LEU A 58 -4.06 12.91 9.26
N VAL A 59 -4.47 12.41 10.43
CA VAL A 59 -5.40 11.28 10.50
C VAL A 59 -6.83 11.68 10.17
N ALA A 60 -7.34 12.78 10.73
CA ALA A 60 -8.72 13.21 10.51
C ALA A 60 -9.01 13.60 9.05
N PRO A 61 -8.14 14.35 8.32
CA PRO A 61 -8.34 14.61 6.91
C PRO A 61 -8.34 13.34 6.06
N ILE A 62 -7.44 12.37 6.33
CA ILE A 62 -7.43 11.09 5.63
C ILE A 62 -8.72 10.31 5.90
N ALA A 63 -9.14 10.20 7.17
CA ALA A 63 -10.37 9.50 7.53
C ALA A 63 -11.61 10.16 6.91
N ALA A 64 -11.67 11.49 6.91
CA ALA A 64 -12.76 12.25 6.29
C ALA A 64 -12.79 12.05 4.76
N SER A 65 -11.63 12.01 4.10
CA SER A 65 -11.54 11.78 2.65
C SER A 65 -12.03 10.39 2.22
N LEU A 66 -11.96 9.43 3.12
CA LEU A 66 -12.43 8.05 2.89
C LEU A 66 -13.89 7.83 3.32
N THR A 67 -14.55 8.86 3.87
CA THR A 67 -15.90 8.74 4.42
C THR A 67 -16.77 9.94 4.00
N ILE A 68 -16.99 10.90 4.88
CA ILE A 68 -17.89 12.04 4.67
C ILE A 68 -17.50 12.97 3.51
N GLY A 69 -16.22 13.02 3.16
CA GLY A 69 -15.67 13.86 2.10
C GLY A 69 -15.43 13.14 0.79
N ALA A 70 -15.72 11.86 0.72
CA ALA A 70 -15.34 11.02 -0.43
C ALA A 70 -15.97 11.48 -1.76
N ASP A 71 -17.19 12.00 -1.73
CA ASP A 71 -17.88 12.48 -2.94
C ASP A 71 -17.35 13.85 -3.42
N TYR A 72 -16.60 14.57 -2.57
CA TYR A 72 -15.96 15.85 -2.90
C TYR A 72 -14.47 15.72 -3.19
N MET A 73 -13.96 14.49 -3.33
CA MET A 73 -12.53 14.21 -3.46
C MET A 73 -11.81 14.97 -4.56
N PRO A 74 -12.32 15.11 -5.79
CA PRO A 74 -11.61 15.86 -6.83
C PRO A 74 -11.39 17.33 -6.44
N ALA A 75 -12.39 17.98 -5.83
CA ALA A 75 -12.28 19.37 -5.37
C ALA A 75 -11.37 19.50 -4.13
N ALA A 76 -11.52 18.60 -3.16
CA ALA A 76 -10.68 18.57 -1.96
C ALA A 76 -9.19 18.31 -2.32
N PHE A 77 -8.94 17.43 -3.29
CA PHE A 77 -7.60 17.20 -3.82
C PHE A 77 -6.98 18.47 -4.41
N MET A 78 -7.72 19.21 -5.24
CA MET A 78 -7.23 20.46 -5.83
C MET A 78 -6.85 21.49 -4.76
N VAL A 79 -7.66 21.65 -3.71
CA VAL A 79 -7.38 22.55 -2.59
C VAL A 79 -6.17 22.09 -1.79
N LEU A 80 -6.13 20.81 -1.41
CA LEU A 80 -5.00 20.25 -0.66
C LEU A 80 -3.69 20.31 -1.46
N ALA A 81 -3.74 20.04 -2.76
CA ALA A 81 -2.58 20.14 -3.63
C ALA A 81 -2.07 21.59 -3.73
N ALA A 82 -2.97 22.56 -3.87
CA ALA A 82 -2.61 23.98 -3.91
C ALA A 82 -1.97 24.44 -2.58
N VAL A 83 -2.56 24.07 -1.44
CA VAL A 83 -2.02 24.40 -0.11
C VAL A 83 -0.66 23.72 0.11
N ALA A 84 -0.55 22.43 -0.23
CA ALA A 84 0.70 21.69 -0.08
C ALA A 84 1.80 22.26 -0.98
N LEU A 85 1.48 22.65 -2.21
CA LEU A 85 2.41 23.28 -3.14
C LEU A 85 2.87 24.65 -2.62
N ALA A 86 1.94 25.48 -2.12
CA ALA A 86 2.27 26.77 -1.49
C ALA A 86 3.20 26.61 -0.29
N LEU A 87 2.94 25.59 0.57
CA LEU A 87 3.81 25.27 1.70
C LEU A 87 5.17 24.70 1.24
N ALA A 88 5.22 24.01 0.12
CA ALA A 88 6.47 23.45 -0.43
C ALA A 88 7.39 24.58 -0.95
N THR A 89 6.83 25.60 -1.62
CA THR A 89 7.61 26.71 -2.19
C THR A 89 8.24 27.61 -1.14
N GLN A 90 7.62 27.77 0.03
CA GLN A 90 8.11 28.66 1.09
C GLN A 90 9.38 28.18 1.82
N ARG A 91 9.75 26.89 1.76
CA ARG A 91 10.87 26.32 2.53
C ARG A 91 11.94 25.60 1.70
N GLN A 92 12.00 25.81 0.41
CA GLN A 92 12.86 25.01 -0.49
C GLN A 92 14.37 25.34 -0.39
N GLN A 93 14.78 26.34 0.40
CA GLN A 93 16.16 26.87 0.31
C GLN A 93 17.25 26.04 1.02
N ASP A 94 16.95 25.15 2.01
CA ASP A 94 18.03 24.66 2.89
C ASP A 94 18.10 23.17 3.21
N ARG A 95 17.35 22.26 2.60
CA ARG A 95 17.45 20.83 2.99
C ARG A 95 17.57 19.87 1.81
N VAL A 96 18.78 19.31 1.68
CA VAL A 96 18.98 18.13 0.83
C VAL A 96 18.17 16.96 1.36
N GLN A 97 17.17 16.53 0.60
CA GLN A 97 16.38 15.33 0.92
C GLN A 97 17.21 14.09 0.65
N THR A 98 17.25 13.16 1.61
CA THR A 98 17.92 11.89 1.41
C THR A 98 16.94 10.83 0.89
N GLN A 99 17.45 9.88 0.12
CA GLN A 99 16.71 8.71 -0.34
C GLN A 99 16.00 7.98 0.82
N THR A 100 16.68 7.84 1.96
CA THR A 100 16.12 7.21 3.17
C THR A 100 14.89 7.95 3.69
N GLN A 101 14.86 9.28 3.62
CA GLN A 101 13.71 10.08 4.04
C GLN A 101 12.50 9.90 3.12
N VAL A 102 12.73 9.81 1.80
CA VAL A 102 11.65 9.57 0.82
C VAL A 102 11.05 8.19 1.02
N ILE A 103 11.88 7.16 1.17
CA ILE A 103 11.43 5.79 1.43
C ILE A 103 10.70 5.69 2.78
N GLY A 104 11.23 6.33 3.83
CA GLY A 104 10.60 6.35 5.15
C GLY A 104 9.23 7.02 5.10
N LEU A 105 9.09 8.17 4.43
CA LEU A 105 7.81 8.84 4.28
C LEU A 105 6.82 8.00 3.47
N PHE A 106 7.25 7.39 2.37
CA PHE A 106 6.42 6.48 1.57
C PHE A 106 5.89 5.31 2.41
N ARG A 107 6.76 4.67 3.21
CA ARG A 107 6.37 3.55 4.09
C ARG A 107 5.38 3.99 5.18
N ALA A 108 5.61 5.16 5.78
CA ALA A 108 4.69 5.73 6.75
C ALA A 108 3.32 6.03 6.13
N CYS A 109 3.29 6.64 4.94
CA CYS A 109 2.06 6.87 4.19
C CYS A 109 1.29 5.57 3.95
N GLN A 110 1.99 4.53 3.47
CA GLN A 110 1.42 3.22 3.18
C GLN A 110 0.84 2.56 4.43
N ALA A 111 1.58 2.60 5.55
CA ALA A 111 1.15 2.03 6.83
C ALA A 111 -0.11 2.71 7.37
N VAL A 112 -0.09 4.04 7.46
CA VAL A 112 -1.20 4.84 7.99
C VAL A 112 -2.44 4.67 7.13
N PHE A 113 -2.29 4.76 5.80
CA PHE A 113 -3.40 4.63 4.87
C PHE A 113 -4.05 3.26 4.96
N THR A 114 -3.24 2.19 4.89
CA THR A 114 -3.75 0.82 5.03
C THR A 114 -4.42 0.60 6.38
N GLY A 115 -3.81 1.08 7.47
CA GLY A 115 -4.37 0.96 8.82
C GLY A 115 -5.74 1.62 8.96
N ILE A 116 -5.97 2.76 8.33
CA ILE A 116 -7.28 3.44 8.30
C ILE A 116 -8.25 2.65 7.41
N CYS A 117 -7.84 2.26 6.19
CA CYS A 117 -8.71 1.56 5.23
C CYS A 117 -9.22 0.21 5.74
N ILE A 118 -8.42 -0.53 6.52
CA ILE A 118 -8.82 -1.85 7.06
C ILE A 118 -10.10 -1.76 7.90
N LEU A 119 -10.31 -0.71 8.68
CA LEU A 119 -11.55 -0.50 9.42
C LEU A 119 -12.56 0.33 8.63
N ALA A 120 -12.10 1.33 7.86
CA ALA A 120 -13.00 2.23 7.13
C ALA A 120 -13.97 1.49 6.20
N VAL A 121 -13.51 0.40 5.56
CA VAL A 121 -14.32 -0.43 4.65
C VAL A 121 -15.57 -1.03 5.31
N ASP A 122 -15.58 -1.17 6.63
CA ASP A 122 -16.67 -1.72 7.41
C ASP A 122 -17.78 -0.71 7.71
N PHE A 123 -17.58 0.57 7.45
CA PHE A 123 -18.58 1.62 7.65
C PHE A 123 -19.36 1.89 6.36
N ARG A 124 -20.66 2.18 6.48
CA ARG A 124 -21.49 2.62 5.34
C ARG A 124 -21.02 3.93 4.71
N ALA A 125 -20.37 4.78 5.50
CA ALA A 125 -19.80 6.04 5.05
C ALA A 125 -18.61 5.86 4.08
N PHE A 126 -17.97 4.69 4.05
CA PHE A 126 -16.91 4.38 3.10
C PHE A 126 -17.54 4.03 1.74
N PRO A 127 -17.21 4.73 0.65
CA PRO A 127 -17.79 4.48 -0.66
C PRO A 127 -17.54 3.07 -1.16
N ARG A 128 -18.57 2.41 -1.66
CA ARG A 128 -18.44 1.03 -2.15
C ARG A 128 -17.54 0.93 -3.38
N ARG A 129 -17.43 1.98 -4.19
CA ARG A 129 -16.47 2.07 -5.30
C ARG A 129 -14.99 2.01 -4.87
N PHE A 130 -14.69 2.19 -3.58
CA PHE A 130 -13.35 1.98 -3.01
C PHE A 130 -13.12 0.56 -2.49
N CYS A 131 -14.17 -0.25 -2.37
CA CYS A 131 -14.08 -1.65 -1.98
C CYS A 131 -13.35 -2.47 -3.05
N LYS A 132 -12.90 -3.66 -2.67
CA LYS A 132 -12.28 -4.60 -3.60
C LYS A 132 -13.22 -4.91 -4.75
N THR A 133 -12.69 -4.90 -5.98
CA THR A 133 -13.45 -5.30 -7.14
C THR A 133 -13.65 -6.81 -7.18
N GLU A 134 -14.81 -7.24 -7.66
CA GLU A 134 -15.11 -8.68 -7.74
C GLU A 134 -14.36 -9.34 -8.89
N THR A 135 -14.26 -8.68 -10.05
CA THR A 135 -13.58 -9.22 -11.23
C THR A 135 -12.54 -8.24 -11.77
N TYR A 136 -13.00 -7.15 -12.37
CA TYR A 136 -12.18 -6.12 -12.99
C TYR A 136 -12.61 -4.74 -12.50
N GLY A 137 -11.69 -3.79 -12.42
CA GLY A 137 -11.99 -2.39 -12.11
C GLY A 137 -10.88 -1.68 -11.37
N TYR A 138 -11.09 -0.39 -11.11
CA TYR A 138 -10.16 0.46 -10.37
C TYR A 138 -10.67 0.66 -8.95
N SER A 139 -9.98 0.11 -7.96
CA SER A 139 -10.38 0.29 -6.58
C SER A 139 -9.21 0.52 -5.64
N LEU A 140 -9.48 1.33 -4.60
CA LEU A 140 -8.49 1.64 -3.58
C LEU A 140 -8.06 0.41 -2.79
N MET A 141 -9.02 -0.43 -2.39
CA MET A 141 -8.73 -1.63 -1.58
C MET A 141 -7.97 -2.70 -2.36
N ASP A 142 -8.00 -2.67 -3.69
CA ASP A 142 -7.21 -3.57 -4.53
C ASP A 142 -5.71 -3.22 -4.51
N MET A 143 -5.36 -1.97 -4.26
CA MET A 143 -3.98 -1.52 -4.24
C MET A 143 -3.18 -2.03 -3.02
N GLY A 144 -3.85 -2.48 -1.95
CA GLY A 144 -3.22 -2.80 -0.67
C GLY A 144 -2.00 -3.70 -0.78
N VAL A 145 -2.18 -4.96 -1.24
CA VAL A 145 -1.07 -5.94 -1.33
C VAL A 145 -0.07 -5.54 -2.40
N GLY A 146 -0.53 -5.01 -3.54
CA GLY A 146 0.35 -4.49 -4.59
C GLY A 146 1.29 -3.40 -4.06
N SER A 147 0.79 -2.50 -3.22
CA SER A 147 1.60 -1.46 -2.59
C SER A 147 2.62 -2.03 -1.60
N PHE A 148 2.28 -3.08 -0.83
CA PHE A 148 3.26 -3.76 0.02
C PHE A 148 4.35 -4.45 -0.79
N VAL A 149 4.00 -5.06 -1.94
CA VAL A 149 4.98 -5.67 -2.85
C VAL A 149 5.93 -4.61 -3.41
N VAL A 150 5.42 -3.46 -3.86
CA VAL A 150 6.23 -2.33 -4.32
C VAL A 150 7.12 -1.80 -3.21
N GLY A 151 6.59 -1.58 -2.00
CA GLY A 151 7.37 -1.15 -0.83
C GLY A 151 8.48 -2.14 -0.46
N ASN A 152 8.21 -3.44 -0.51
CA ASN A 152 9.22 -4.48 -0.29
C ASN A 152 10.30 -4.47 -1.37
N ALA A 153 9.95 -4.22 -2.63
CA ALA A 153 10.92 -4.14 -3.73
C ALA A 153 11.94 -3.02 -3.50
N MET A 154 11.51 -1.85 -2.98
CA MET A 154 12.39 -0.70 -2.71
C MET A 154 13.50 -1.00 -1.71
N ILE A 155 13.23 -1.85 -0.71
CA ILE A 155 14.18 -2.22 0.36
C ILE A 155 14.61 -3.67 0.28
N SER A 156 14.39 -4.32 -0.87
CA SER A 156 14.73 -5.73 -1.10
C SER A 156 16.24 -5.98 -1.02
N ARG A 157 16.62 -7.21 -0.73
CA ARG A 157 18.02 -7.61 -0.70
C ARG A 157 18.64 -7.50 -2.08
N LEU A 158 17.85 -7.78 -3.11
CA LEU A 158 18.24 -7.68 -4.51
C LEU A 158 18.63 -6.25 -4.89
N VAL A 159 17.83 -5.25 -4.51
CA VAL A 159 18.10 -3.82 -4.77
C VAL A 159 19.23 -3.30 -3.92
N LEU A 160 19.28 -3.66 -2.64
CA LEU A 160 20.31 -3.20 -1.70
C LEU A 160 21.63 -3.97 -1.80
N GLY A 161 21.75 -4.95 -2.71
CA GLY A 161 22.95 -5.78 -2.86
C GLY A 161 23.29 -6.60 -1.61
N ARG A 162 22.32 -6.96 -0.78
CA ARG A 162 22.50 -7.69 0.47
C ARG A 162 22.23 -9.17 0.29
N ARG A 163 22.91 -10.01 1.09
CA ARG A 163 22.68 -11.46 1.07
C ARG A 163 21.28 -11.80 1.59
N TRP A 164 20.49 -12.52 0.78
CA TRP A 164 19.22 -13.08 1.18
C TRP A 164 19.39 -14.29 2.12
N ARG A 165 18.48 -14.49 3.05
CA ARG A 165 18.51 -15.61 4.01
C ARG A 165 17.15 -16.31 4.02
N PRO A 166 17.07 -17.66 3.78
CA PRO A 166 15.82 -18.40 3.70
C PRO A 166 14.91 -18.28 4.94
N LYS A 167 15.49 -18.13 6.13
CA LYS A 167 14.75 -18.00 7.40
C LYS A 167 13.79 -16.79 7.44
N ARG A 168 13.96 -15.81 6.53
CA ARG A 168 13.08 -14.63 6.45
C ARG A 168 11.63 -14.96 6.04
N ILE A 169 11.43 -16.07 5.34
CA ILE A 169 10.10 -16.51 4.92
C ILE A 169 9.29 -17.06 6.10
N LEU A 170 9.96 -17.64 7.10
CA LEU A 170 9.29 -18.33 8.20
C LEU A 170 8.28 -17.46 8.96
N PRO A 171 8.57 -16.19 9.32
CA PRO A 171 7.57 -15.32 9.95
C PRO A 171 6.33 -15.08 9.06
N LEU A 172 6.49 -14.94 7.75
CA LEU A 172 5.38 -14.74 6.84
C LEU A 172 4.50 -15.99 6.74
N ILE A 173 5.12 -17.18 6.66
CA ILE A 173 4.39 -18.45 6.67
C ILE A 173 3.67 -18.63 8.01
N ALA A 174 4.35 -18.37 9.13
CA ALA A 174 3.74 -18.47 10.47
C ALA A 174 2.54 -17.53 10.63
N LEU A 175 2.65 -16.28 10.19
CA LEU A 175 1.54 -15.31 10.19
C LEU A 175 0.40 -15.74 9.26
N GLY A 176 0.72 -16.29 8.08
CA GLY A 176 -0.27 -16.83 7.16
C GLY A 176 -1.08 -17.97 7.78
N LEU A 177 -0.40 -18.91 8.45
CA LEU A 177 -1.03 -20.02 9.16
C LEU A 177 -1.82 -19.52 10.38
N ALA A 178 -1.24 -18.63 11.18
CA ALA A 178 -1.93 -18.06 12.34
C ALA A 178 -3.23 -17.34 11.93
N ARG A 179 -3.19 -16.54 10.85
CA ARG A 179 -4.40 -15.90 10.30
C ARG A 179 -5.43 -16.93 9.87
N LEU A 180 -5.03 -17.97 9.15
CA LEU A 180 -5.93 -19.04 8.70
C LEU A 180 -6.64 -19.70 9.88
N VAL A 181 -5.88 -20.09 10.91
CA VAL A 181 -6.44 -20.73 12.12
C VAL A 181 -7.37 -19.76 12.86
N THR A 182 -6.95 -18.52 13.06
CA THR A 182 -7.73 -17.53 13.82
C THR A 182 -9.05 -17.21 13.14
N VAL A 183 -9.05 -16.99 11.83
CA VAL A 183 -10.27 -16.65 11.06
C VAL A 183 -11.23 -17.83 11.04
N LYS A 184 -10.74 -19.06 10.83
CA LYS A 184 -11.59 -20.26 10.86
C LYS A 184 -12.17 -20.53 12.25
N ALA A 185 -11.35 -20.39 13.32
CA ALA A 185 -11.79 -20.62 14.69
C ALA A 185 -12.79 -19.56 15.18
N SER A 186 -12.63 -18.30 14.78
CA SER A 186 -13.51 -17.20 15.21
C SER A 186 -14.80 -17.09 14.40
N GLY A 187 -14.93 -17.78 13.26
CA GLY A 187 -16.04 -17.61 12.33
C GLY A 187 -16.13 -16.20 11.72
N TYR A 188 -14.99 -15.46 11.69
CA TYR A 188 -14.94 -14.13 11.08
C TYR A 188 -15.34 -14.16 9.60
N PRO A 189 -16.02 -13.12 9.07
CA PRO A 189 -16.38 -13.06 7.66
C PRO A 189 -15.17 -13.21 6.74
N GLU A 190 -15.26 -14.12 5.76
CA GLU A 190 -14.20 -14.37 4.77
C GLU A 190 -14.73 -14.10 3.37
N HIS A 191 -13.94 -13.40 2.57
CA HIS A 191 -14.19 -13.23 1.14
C HIS A 191 -13.30 -14.21 0.36
N VAL A 192 -13.83 -15.42 0.12
CA VAL A 192 -13.07 -16.55 -0.46
C VAL A 192 -12.54 -16.23 -1.86
N THR A 193 -13.24 -15.41 -2.65
CA THR A 193 -12.82 -15.01 -4.00
C THR A 193 -11.61 -14.09 -4.01
N GLU A 194 -11.19 -13.58 -2.84
CA GLU A 194 -10.04 -12.68 -2.75
C GLU A 194 -8.69 -13.40 -2.98
N TYR A 195 -8.49 -14.53 -2.32
CA TYR A 195 -7.24 -15.33 -2.38
C TYR A 195 -7.50 -16.82 -2.47
N GLY A 196 -8.70 -17.27 -2.16
CA GLY A 196 -9.04 -18.66 -1.97
C GLY A 196 -9.35 -19.01 -0.52
N VAL A 197 -9.62 -20.30 -0.27
CA VAL A 197 -10.07 -20.83 1.05
C VAL A 197 -8.95 -20.86 2.10
N HIS A 198 -7.70 -21.10 1.68
CA HIS A 198 -6.55 -21.27 2.58
C HIS A 198 -5.44 -20.24 2.33
N TRP A 199 -5.46 -19.57 1.18
CA TRP A 199 -4.47 -18.57 0.82
C TRP A 199 -4.77 -17.23 1.49
N ASN A 200 -3.74 -16.40 1.66
CA ASN A 200 -3.87 -15.03 2.16
C ASN A 200 -2.67 -14.17 1.77
N ALA A 201 -2.75 -12.86 2.05
CA ALA A 201 -1.72 -11.90 1.69
C ALA A 201 -0.31 -12.27 2.21
N PHE A 202 -0.18 -12.91 3.38
CA PHE A 202 1.13 -13.30 3.91
C PHE A 202 1.80 -14.38 3.05
N PHE A 203 1.03 -15.33 2.51
CA PHE A 203 1.58 -16.32 1.57
C PHE A 203 2.01 -15.67 0.25
N THR A 204 1.24 -14.68 -0.25
CA THR A 204 1.65 -13.88 -1.41
C THR A 204 2.97 -13.16 -1.14
N LEU A 205 3.12 -12.51 0.03
CA LEU A 205 4.36 -11.85 0.42
C LEU A 205 5.52 -12.84 0.62
N ALA A 206 5.26 -14.07 1.06
CA ALA A 206 6.26 -15.12 1.15
C ALA A 206 6.78 -15.53 -0.25
N VAL A 207 5.89 -15.65 -1.25
CA VAL A 207 6.29 -15.86 -2.65
C VAL A 207 7.15 -14.70 -3.17
N VAL A 208 6.80 -13.46 -2.85
CA VAL A 208 7.60 -12.28 -3.22
C VAL A 208 8.98 -12.29 -2.56
N ASP A 209 9.11 -12.69 -1.28
CA ASP A 209 10.42 -12.82 -0.62
C ASP A 209 11.25 -13.98 -1.21
N LEU A 210 10.62 -15.05 -1.70
CA LEU A 210 11.29 -16.09 -2.49
C LEU A 210 11.84 -15.53 -3.80
N CYS A 211 11.09 -14.66 -4.48
CA CYS A 211 11.53 -13.99 -5.70
C CYS A 211 12.73 -13.07 -5.43
N ASP A 212 12.76 -12.35 -4.28
CA ASP A 212 13.95 -11.60 -3.83
C ASP A 212 15.16 -12.53 -3.68
N GLY A 213 14.96 -13.69 -3.04
CA GLY A 213 16.00 -14.71 -2.89
C GLY A 213 16.52 -15.27 -4.20
N LEU A 214 15.62 -15.63 -5.11
CA LEU A 214 15.95 -16.12 -6.44
C LEU A 214 16.72 -15.06 -7.25
N GLY A 215 16.23 -13.82 -7.24
CA GLY A 215 16.90 -12.70 -7.89
C GLY A 215 18.30 -12.44 -7.37
N CYS A 216 18.52 -12.56 -6.04
CA CYS A 216 19.83 -12.49 -5.41
C CYS A 216 20.73 -13.66 -5.83
N TYR A 217 20.21 -14.89 -5.87
CA TYR A 217 20.96 -16.08 -6.28
C TYR A 217 21.41 -15.99 -7.75
N LEU A 218 20.50 -15.59 -8.64
CA LEU A 218 20.77 -15.39 -10.06
C LEU A 218 21.52 -14.09 -10.36
N LYS A 219 21.78 -13.26 -9.35
CA LYS A 219 22.46 -11.95 -9.47
C LYS A 219 21.82 -11.04 -10.52
N LEU A 220 20.49 -11.00 -10.55
CA LEU A 220 19.76 -10.25 -11.57
C LEU A 220 20.02 -8.74 -11.47
N GLY A 221 20.67 -8.19 -12.49
CA GLY A 221 20.72 -6.73 -12.71
C GLY A 221 19.37 -6.17 -13.21
N PRO A 222 19.25 -4.84 -13.39
CA PRO A 222 17.97 -4.19 -13.78
C PRO A 222 17.34 -4.80 -15.04
N GLY A 223 18.13 -5.04 -16.09
CA GLY A 223 17.63 -5.69 -17.31
C GLY A 223 17.14 -7.12 -17.08
N GLY A 224 17.86 -7.90 -16.26
CA GLY A 224 17.43 -9.26 -15.88
C GLY A 224 16.13 -9.26 -15.07
N ARG A 225 15.92 -8.27 -14.19
CA ARG A 225 14.68 -8.08 -13.45
C ARG A 225 13.50 -7.75 -14.37
N LEU A 226 13.71 -6.83 -15.34
CA LEU A 226 12.68 -6.51 -16.35
C LEU A 226 12.36 -7.74 -17.22
N GLY A 227 13.39 -8.51 -17.62
CA GLY A 227 13.20 -9.77 -18.34
C GLY A 227 12.40 -10.79 -17.52
N ALA A 228 12.69 -10.94 -16.22
CA ALA A 228 11.94 -11.81 -15.31
C ALA A 228 10.49 -11.33 -15.14
N ALA A 229 10.26 -10.03 -14.98
CA ALA A 229 8.92 -9.46 -14.92
C ALA A 229 8.13 -9.74 -16.20
N GLY A 230 8.73 -9.52 -17.37
CA GLY A 230 8.12 -9.81 -18.67
C GLY A 230 7.78 -11.29 -18.84
N ALA A 231 8.70 -12.19 -18.50
CA ALA A 231 8.47 -13.64 -18.56
C ALA A 231 7.31 -14.08 -17.64
N LEU A 232 7.25 -13.55 -16.42
CA LEU A 232 6.15 -13.84 -15.49
C LEU A 232 4.82 -13.27 -15.98
N MET A 233 4.80 -12.12 -16.65
CA MET A 233 3.59 -11.58 -17.28
C MET A 233 3.12 -12.44 -18.46
N VAL A 234 4.04 -13.01 -19.24
CA VAL A 234 3.70 -13.99 -20.29
C VAL A 234 3.08 -15.25 -19.65
N VAL A 235 3.66 -15.75 -18.55
CA VAL A 235 3.08 -16.88 -17.80
C VAL A 235 1.69 -16.53 -17.27
N SER A 236 1.52 -15.36 -16.69
CA SER A 236 0.20 -14.90 -16.21
C SER A 236 -0.82 -14.81 -17.34
N ARG A 237 -0.42 -14.31 -18.53
CA ARG A 237 -1.34 -14.07 -19.65
C ARG A 237 -1.75 -15.34 -20.38
N PHE A 238 -0.82 -16.30 -20.56
CA PHE A 238 -1.02 -17.48 -21.40
C PHE A 238 -1.09 -18.79 -20.63
N GLY A 239 -0.55 -18.84 -19.40
CA GLY A 239 -0.57 -20.02 -18.54
C GLY A 239 -1.73 -20.06 -17.54
N ILE A 240 -2.49 -18.96 -17.42
CA ILE A 240 -3.60 -18.85 -16.46
C ILE A 240 -4.89 -18.59 -17.20
N ASP A 241 -5.87 -19.49 -17.01
CA ASP A 241 -7.23 -19.28 -17.48
C ASP A 241 -7.96 -18.30 -16.54
N ALA A 242 -7.95 -17.02 -16.89
CA ALA A 242 -8.60 -15.97 -16.12
C ALA A 242 -10.12 -16.23 -15.99
N ALA A 243 -10.77 -16.77 -17.03
CA ALA A 243 -12.20 -17.06 -16.98
C ALA A 243 -12.50 -18.13 -15.91
N TYR A 244 -11.67 -19.18 -15.81
CA TYR A 244 -11.79 -20.17 -14.74
C TYR A 244 -11.52 -19.57 -13.35
N VAL A 245 -10.49 -18.73 -13.19
CA VAL A 245 -10.16 -18.12 -11.90
C VAL A 245 -11.29 -17.21 -11.40
N LEU A 246 -11.91 -16.46 -12.30
CA LEU A 246 -12.98 -15.51 -12.00
C LEU A 246 -14.37 -16.15 -11.92
N SER A 247 -14.51 -17.42 -12.32
CA SER A 247 -15.79 -18.14 -12.32
C SER A 247 -16.22 -18.63 -10.93
N ASP A 248 -17.49 -19.05 -10.83
CA ASP A 248 -18.05 -19.73 -9.66
C ASP A 248 -17.85 -21.25 -9.71
N ALA A 249 -16.87 -21.73 -10.47
CA ALA A 249 -16.58 -23.17 -10.59
C ALA A 249 -16.36 -23.83 -9.22
N PRO A 250 -16.78 -25.09 -9.04
CA PRO A 250 -16.66 -25.81 -7.77
C PRO A 250 -15.22 -25.86 -7.23
N ARG A 251 -15.06 -25.80 -5.91
CA ARG A 251 -13.77 -25.78 -5.21
C ARG A 251 -13.43 -27.17 -4.62
N ASN A 252 -13.47 -28.20 -5.45
CA ASN A 252 -13.41 -29.62 -5.04
C ASN A 252 -11.97 -30.14 -4.81
N SER A 253 -10.94 -29.37 -5.09
CA SER A 253 -9.54 -29.74 -4.86
C SER A 253 -8.80 -28.60 -4.15
N LEU A 254 -7.64 -28.91 -3.57
CA LEU A 254 -6.77 -27.90 -2.92
C LEU A 254 -6.36 -26.80 -3.91
N PHE A 255 -6.12 -27.15 -5.18
CA PHE A 255 -5.83 -26.20 -6.24
C PHE A 255 -7.05 -25.30 -6.53
N ALA A 256 -8.22 -25.88 -6.79
CA ALA A 256 -9.45 -25.14 -7.06
C ALA A 256 -9.89 -24.27 -5.88
N ALA A 257 -9.62 -24.72 -4.65
CA ALA A 257 -9.90 -23.96 -3.44
C ALA A 257 -9.04 -22.69 -3.30
N ASN A 258 -7.84 -22.66 -3.89
CA ASN A 258 -6.88 -21.56 -3.78
C ASN A 258 -6.50 -20.96 -5.14
N ARG A 259 -7.36 -21.13 -6.15
CA ARG A 259 -7.07 -20.74 -7.53
C ARG A 259 -6.71 -19.26 -7.69
N GLU A 260 -7.34 -18.35 -6.92
CA GLU A 260 -7.06 -16.92 -6.98
C GLU A 260 -5.65 -16.60 -6.44
N GLY A 261 -5.27 -17.16 -5.30
CA GLY A 261 -3.95 -16.97 -4.71
C GLY A 261 -2.83 -17.52 -5.58
N LEU A 262 -3.04 -18.71 -6.16
CA LEU A 262 -2.08 -19.34 -7.06
C LEU A 262 -1.96 -18.60 -8.39
N ALA A 263 -3.09 -18.18 -8.97
CA ALA A 263 -3.12 -17.46 -10.24
C ALA A 263 -2.51 -16.06 -10.14
N SER A 264 -2.70 -15.36 -9.02
CA SER A 264 -2.13 -14.02 -8.84
C SER A 264 -0.64 -14.02 -8.50
N ALA A 265 -0.08 -15.14 -8.05
CA ALA A 265 1.32 -15.22 -7.62
C ALA A 265 2.34 -14.81 -8.71
N PRO A 266 2.25 -15.25 -9.99
CA PRO A 266 3.13 -14.78 -11.05
C PRO A 266 3.03 -13.26 -11.29
N GLY A 267 1.83 -12.68 -11.23
CA GLY A 267 1.61 -11.24 -11.39
C GLY A 267 2.24 -10.44 -10.26
N TYR A 268 2.09 -10.85 -9.00
CA TYR A 268 2.78 -10.20 -7.86
C TYR A 268 4.30 -10.36 -7.91
N ALA A 269 4.80 -11.49 -8.39
CA ALA A 269 6.23 -11.69 -8.63
C ALA A 269 6.74 -10.77 -9.76
N ALA A 270 5.98 -10.61 -10.86
CA ALA A 270 6.28 -9.67 -11.93
C ALA A 270 6.30 -8.23 -11.42
N LEU A 271 5.32 -7.84 -10.59
CA LEU A 271 5.26 -6.55 -9.93
C LEU A 271 6.51 -6.29 -9.09
N PHE A 272 6.94 -7.28 -8.30
CA PHE A 272 8.16 -7.18 -7.49
C PHE A 272 9.40 -6.91 -8.34
N PHE A 273 9.63 -7.70 -9.39
CA PHE A 273 10.81 -7.53 -10.24
C PHE A 273 10.77 -6.23 -11.05
N ALA A 274 9.60 -5.83 -11.56
CA ALA A 274 9.43 -4.56 -12.27
C ALA A 274 9.67 -3.36 -11.33
N ALA A 275 9.12 -3.39 -10.12
CA ALA A 275 9.34 -2.37 -9.11
C ALA A 275 10.82 -2.33 -8.68
N ALA A 276 11.46 -3.49 -8.44
CA ALA A 276 12.88 -3.57 -8.09
C ALA A 276 13.78 -3.00 -9.20
N ALA A 277 13.44 -3.21 -10.47
CA ALA A 277 14.16 -2.61 -11.60
C ALA A 277 13.95 -1.09 -11.65
N PHE A 278 12.71 -0.63 -11.50
CA PHE A 278 12.36 0.78 -11.48
C PHE A 278 13.08 1.55 -10.37
N PHE A 279 13.09 1.02 -9.15
CA PHE A 279 13.72 1.68 -8.02
C PHE A 279 15.24 1.63 -8.06
N ASP A 280 15.83 0.55 -8.57
CA ASP A 280 17.29 0.49 -8.79
C ASP A 280 17.74 1.58 -9.79
N PHE A 281 16.93 1.80 -10.82
CA PHE A 281 17.19 2.82 -11.80
C PHE A 281 17.08 4.24 -11.22
N PHE A 282 16.00 4.56 -10.51
CA PHE A 282 15.73 5.92 -10.05
C PHE A 282 16.36 6.28 -8.70
N LEU A 283 16.54 5.30 -7.80
CA LEU A 283 17.00 5.56 -6.44
C LEU A 283 18.45 5.16 -6.18
N VAL A 284 18.94 4.06 -6.75
CA VAL A 284 20.25 3.51 -6.37
C VAL A 284 21.35 3.94 -7.32
N ARG A 285 21.14 3.90 -8.60
CA ARG A 285 22.23 4.07 -9.56
C ARG A 285 22.43 5.49 -10.05
N GLY A 286 21.41 6.33 -10.10
CA GLY A 286 21.54 7.74 -10.50
C GLY A 286 22.31 8.01 -11.81
N HIS A 287 22.85 6.99 -12.42
CA HIS A 287 23.75 7.01 -13.55
C HIS A 287 23.15 6.19 -14.69
N VAL A 288 22.42 6.85 -15.58
CA VAL A 288 22.16 6.30 -16.90
C VAL A 288 22.81 7.24 -17.89
N PRO A 289 23.68 6.72 -18.77
CA PRO A 289 24.08 7.44 -19.96
C PRO A 289 22.92 7.37 -20.97
N LEU A 290 21.91 8.15 -20.77
CA LEU A 290 21.02 8.63 -21.79
C LEU A 290 21.49 10.05 -22.06
N ASP A 291 21.70 10.38 -23.35
CA ASP A 291 22.27 11.64 -23.80
C ASP A 291 22.02 12.81 -22.83
N ASP A 292 23.12 13.48 -22.44
CA ASP A 292 23.16 14.55 -21.42
C ASP A 292 22.04 15.60 -21.51
N TYR A 293 21.39 15.72 -22.65
CA TYR A 293 20.34 16.71 -22.90
C TYR A 293 18.98 16.34 -22.28
N VAL A 294 18.56 15.07 -22.34
CA VAL A 294 17.29 14.64 -21.72
C VAL A 294 17.45 14.57 -20.21
N LEU A 295 18.64 14.21 -19.74
CA LEU A 295 18.98 14.16 -18.32
C LEU A 295 19.14 15.56 -17.70
N SER A 296 19.60 16.56 -18.42
CA SER A 296 19.70 17.94 -17.92
C SER A 296 18.33 18.56 -17.62
N LEU A 297 17.27 18.15 -18.28
CA LEU A 297 15.89 18.54 -17.98
C LEU A 297 15.38 17.95 -16.65
N PHE A 298 15.99 16.86 -16.19
CA PHE A 298 15.60 16.13 -14.97
C PHE A 298 16.64 16.18 -13.86
N HIS A 299 17.86 16.68 -14.15
CA HIS A 299 18.98 16.72 -13.19
C HIS A 299 19.24 18.16 -12.70
N GLN A 300 18.56 18.55 -11.65
CA GLN A 300 19.12 19.50 -10.71
C GLN A 300 19.64 18.73 -9.48
N ASN A 301 20.94 18.41 -9.48
CA ASN A 301 21.70 17.71 -8.43
C ASN A 301 21.48 16.19 -8.31
N ILE A 302 22.51 15.45 -8.64
CA ILE A 302 22.65 13.97 -8.69
C ILE A 302 22.36 13.24 -7.36
N ASN A 303 22.14 13.95 -6.26
CA ASN A 303 21.84 13.38 -4.94
C ASN A 303 20.37 13.48 -4.51
N LYS A 304 19.46 13.88 -5.40
CA LYS A 304 18.02 13.99 -5.06
C LYS A 304 17.20 13.06 -5.94
N PRO A 305 16.39 12.16 -5.37
CA PRO A 305 15.38 11.46 -6.18
C PRO A 305 14.44 12.53 -6.75
N GLY A 306 14.48 12.72 -8.07
CA GLY A 306 13.73 13.77 -8.73
C GLY A 306 12.23 13.49 -8.73
N ALA A 307 11.44 14.21 -7.95
CA ALA A 307 9.98 14.12 -7.97
C ALA A 307 9.40 14.17 -9.40
N PRO A 308 9.91 15.01 -10.34
CA PRO A 308 9.46 15.00 -11.74
C PRO A 308 9.67 13.66 -12.44
N ALA A 309 10.82 12.99 -12.25
CA ALA A 309 11.09 11.71 -12.90
C ALA A 309 10.15 10.60 -12.40
N PHE A 310 9.86 10.57 -11.10
CA PHE A 310 8.86 9.65 -10.55
C PHE A 310 7.45 9.97 -11.06
N ALA A 311 7.10 11.26 -11.18
CA ALA A 311 5.80 11.68 -11.71
C ALA A 311 5.62 11.29 -13.18
N CYS A 312 6.64 11.52 -14.03
CA CYS A 312 6.61 11.11 -15.44
C CYS A 312 6.53 9.59 -15.60
N GLY A 313 7.37 8.83 -14.87
CA GLY A 313 7.33 7.37 -14.90
C GLY A 313 5.99 6.82 -14.41
N SER A 314 5.45 7.38 -13.34
CA SER A 314 4.13 7.05 -12.83
C SER A 314 3.03 7.34 -13.85
N GLY A 315 3.04 8.53 -14.46
CA GLY A 315 2.09 8.92 -15.50
C GLY A 315 2.11 7.96 -16.71
N ALA A 316 3.29 7.53 -17.13
CA ALA A 316 3.45 6.54 -18.19
C ALA A 316 2.82 5.18 -17.82
N PHE A 317 3.09 4.68 -16.60
CA PHE A 317 2.49 3.42 -16.14
C PHE A 317 0.97 3.52 -16.01
N LEU A 318 0.43 4.63 -15.50
CA LEU A 318 -1.01 4.85 -15.38
C LEU A 318 -1.68 4.92 -16.75
N ALA A 319 -1.06 5.61 -17.73
CA ALA A 319 -1.55 5.68 -19.10
C ALA A 319 -1.54 4.29 -19.76
N LEU A 320 -0.46 3.52 -19.60
CA LEU A 320 -0.39 2.15 -20.09
C LEU A 320 -1.40 1.23 -19.43
N ALA A 321 -1.62 1.36 -18.13
CA ALA A 321 -2.64 0.60 -17.41
C ALA A 321 -4.05 0.91 -17.94
N TRP A 322 -4.34 2.19 -18.19
CA TRP A 322 -5.62 2.61 -18.73
C TRP A 322 -5.84 2.09 -20.16
N LEU A 323 -4.82 2.17 -21.03
CA LEU A 323 -4.88 1.66 -22.41
C LEU A 323 -5.00 0.13 -22.46
N ALA A 324 -4.41 -0.58 -21.50
CA ALA A 324 -4.48 -2.04 -21.42
C ALA A 324 -5.84 -2.57 -20.93
N GLY A 325 -6.71 -1.70 -20.43
CA GLY A 325 -8.05 -2.02 -19.96
C GLY A 325 -8.18 -2.15 -18.43
N PRO A 326 -9.37 -2.50 -17.94
CA PRO A 326 -9.62 -2.59 -16.51
C PRO A 326 -8.79 -3.71 -15.86
N PRO A 327 -8.10 -3.44 -14.74
CA PRO A 327 -7.24 -4.39 -14.06
C PRO A 327 -8.02 -5.44 -13.27
N SER A 328 -7.45 -6.62 -13.10
CA SER A 328 -7.96 -7.65 -12.20
C SER A 328 -6.94 -8.00 -11.11
N ARG A 329 -7.25 -7.67 -9.85
CA ARG A 329 -6.44 -8.04 -8.70
C ARG A 329 -6.40 -9.56 -8.47
N ARG A 330 -7.52 -10.27 -8.72
CA ARG A 330 -7.64 -11.72 -8.49
C ARG A 330 -6.72 -12.55 -9.38
N VAL A 331 -6.40 -12.02 -10.57
CA VAL A 331 -5.45 -12.65 -11.51
C VAL A 331 -4.08 -11.98 -11.42
N ALA A 332 -4.01 -10.76 -10.91
CA ALA A 332 -2.85 -9.87 -10.95
C ALA A 332 -2.28 -9.75 -12.38
N ASP A 333 -3.16 -9.37 -13.30
CA ASP A 333 -2.87 -9.23 -14.73
C ASP A 333 -1.94 -8.04 -15.05
N ALA A 334 -1.57 -7.89 -16.31
CA ALA A 334 -0.68 -6.81 -16.73
C ALA A 334 -1.23 -5.41 -16.44
N PRO A 335 -2.53 -5.09 -16.69
CA PRO A 335 -3.12 -3.83 -16.27
C PRO A 335 -2.98 -3.57 -14.77
N PHE A 336 -3.16 -4.60 -13.92
CA PHE A 336 -3.02 -4.48 -12.48
C PHE A 336 -1.57 -4.20 -12.06
N VAL A 337 -0.59 -4.88 -12.66
CA VAL A 337 0.84 -4.64 -12.40
C VAL A 337 1.23 -3.21 -12.76
N LEU A 338 0.81 -2.74 -13.95
CA LEU A 338 1.06 -1.37 -14.42
C LEU A 338 0.37 -0.34 -13.51
N LEU A 339 -0.87 -0.61 -13.11
CA LEU A 339 -1.61 0.24 -12.17
C LEU A 339 -0.90 0.35 -10.83
N CYS A 340 -0.44 -0.76 -10.26
CA CYS A 340 0.30 -0.75 -8.99
C CYS A 340 1.61 0.05 -9.09
N LEU A 341 2.36 -0.09 -10.18
CA LEU A 341 3.58 0.70 -10.42
C LEU A 341 3.27 2.19 -10.52
N GLY A 342 2.26 2.56 -11.32
CA GLY A 342 1.85 3.95 -11.51
C GLY A 342 1.30 4.58 -10.23
N PHE A 343 0.41 3.88 -9.51
CA PHE A 343 -0.18 4.32 -8.26
C PHE A 343 0.88 4.60 -7.17
N ASN A 344 1.78 3.65 -6.96
CA ASN A 344 2.83 3.81 -5.95
C ASN A 344 3.93 4.78 -6.39
N GLY A 345 4.24 4.84 -7.69
CA GLY A 345 5.13 5.85 -8.25
C GLY A 345 4.60 7.27 -8.06
N TRP A 346 3.28 7.47 -8.18
CA TRP A 346 2.62 8.74 -7.91
C TRP A 346 2.75 9.16 -6.43
N ILE A 347 2.45 8.25 -5.50
CA ILE A 347 2.65 8.49 -4.06
C ILE A 347 4.11 8.83 -3.76
N LEU A 348 5.05 8.10 -4.37
CA LEU A 348 6.48 8.33 -4.19
C LEU A 348 6.93 9.69 -4.73
N ALA A 349 6.40 10.13 -5.89
CA ALA A 349 6.64 11.46 -6.43
C ALA A 349 6.22 12.57 -5.45
N LEU A 350 5.04 12.44 -4.86
CA LEU A 350 4.55 13.36 -3.82
C LEU A 350 5.39 13.28 -2.55
N CYS A 351 5.78 12.09 -2.11
CA CYS A 351 6.69 11.94 -0.97
C CYS A 351 8.04 12.63 -1.22
N ALA A 352 8.57 12.56 -2.45
CA ALA A 352 9.81 13.22 -2.82
C ALA A 352 9.74 14.77 -2.75
N LEU A 353 8.54 15.36 -2.84
CA LEU A 353 8.34 16.81 -2.63
C LEU A 353 8.40 17.22 -1.16
N PHE A 354 7.98 16.34 -0.25
CA PHE A 354 7.76 16.69 1.16
C PHE A 354 8.70 15.97 2.13
N ALA A 355 9.49 15.00 1.67
CA ALA A 355 10.30 14.16 2.54
C ALA A 355 11.29 14.99 3.37
N THR A 356 11.22 14.78 4.68
CA THR A 356 12.15 15.29 5.69
C THR A 356 12.30 14.22 6.76
N LYS A 357 13.08 14.45 7.81
CA LYS A 357 13.07 13.56 8.98
C LYS A 357 11.65 13.44 9.53
N LEU A 358 11.15 12.22 9.64
CA LEU A 358 9.80 11.96 10.14
C LEU A 358 9.60 12.50 11.55
N GLN A 359 8.43 13.06 11.79
CA GLN A 359 8.06 13.73 13.03
C GLN A 359 6.63 13.34 13.41
N GLY A 360 6.29 13.53 14.68
CA GLY A 360 5.00 13.11 15.21
C GLY A 360 5.03 11.71 15.80
N VAL A 361 3.92 11.27 16.36
CA VAL A 361 3.79 9.94 16.98
C VAL A 361 3.46 8.92 15.92
N VAL A 362 2.46 9.21 15.09
CA VAL A 362 1.90 8.26 14.10
C VAL A 362 2.91 7.90 13.02
N LEU A 363 3.52 8.91 12.35
CA LEU A 363 4.42 8.66 11.23
C LEU A 363 5.71 7.94 11.64
N VAL A 364 6.28 8.29 12.79
CA VAL A 364 7.52 7.70 13.29
C VAL A 364 7.31 6.22 13.64
N VAL A 365 6.21 5.89 14.33
CA VAL A 365 5.90 4.51 14.71
C VAL A 365 5.55 3.67 13.48
N ALA A 366 4.77 4.23 12.55
CA ALA A 366 4.35 3.54 11.34
C ALA A 366 5.52 3.16 10.42
N ASP A 367 6.51 4.05 10.22
CA ASP A 367 7.72 3.74 9.43
C ASP A 367 8.61 2.74 10.14
N ALA A 368 8.88 2.94 11.44
CA ALA A 368 9.80 2.10 12.18
C ALA A 368 9.33 0.64 12.30
N HIS A 369 8.02 0.41 12.34
CA HIS A 369 7.42 -0.87 12.71
C HIS A 369 6.28 -1.31 11.79
N LEU A 370 6.47 -1.26 10.47
CA LEU A 370 5.44 -1.51 9.44
C LEU A 370 4.64 -2.81 9.65
N LEU A 371 5.31 -3.92 9.93
CA LEU A 371 4.65 -5.21 10.17
C LEU A 371 3.79 -5.19 11.43
N TYR A 372 4.33 -4.66 12.53
CA TYR A 372 3.58 -4.56 13.80
C TYR A 372 2.40 -3.60 13.67
N TRP A 373 2.56 -2.51 12.91
CA TRP A 373 1.47 -1.60 12.56
C TRP A 373 0.34 -2.32 11.83
N PHE A 374 0.68 -3.10 10.80
CA PHE A 374 -0.30 -3.87 10.06
C PHE A 374 -1.02 -4.91 10.92
N LEU A 375 -0.29 -5.60 11.81
CA LEU A 375 -0.89 -6.57 12.73
C LEU A 375 -1.79 -5.90 13.78
N ALA A 376 -1.35 -4.77 14.37
CA ALA A 376 -2.16 -3.99 15.31
C ALA A 376 -3.44 -3.49 14.63
N ALA A 377 -3.35 -2.94 13.43
CA ALA A 377 -4.49 -2.45 12.67
C ALA A 377 -5.53 -3.54 12.37
N ASN A 378 -5.10 -4.76 12.06
CA ASN A 378 -6.01 -5.89 11.87
C ASN A 378 -6.62 -6.37 13.20
N ALA A 379 -5.84 -6.47 14.26
CA ALA A 379 -6.31 -6.91 15.57
C ALA A 379 -7.35 -5.94 16.15
N THR A 380 -7.05 -4.65 16.17
CA THR A 380 -7.98 -3.61 16.67
C THR A 380 -9.25 -3.53 15.84
N THR A 381 -9.17 -3.70 14.51
CA THR A 381 -10.35 -3.80 13.63
C THR A 381 -11.19 -5.03 13.98
N GLY A 382 -10.55 -6.19 14.19
CA GLY A 382 -11.25 -7.40 14.61
C GLY A 382 -11.99 -7.20 15.93
N VAL A 383 -11.32 -6.68 16.96
CA VAL A 383 -11.93 -6.38 18.26
C VAL A 383 -13.10 -5.40 18.10
N PHE A 384 -12.92 -4.33 17.34
CA PHE A 384 -13.97 -3.35 17.10
C PHE A 384 -15.19 -3.97 16.42
N ASN A 385 -15.00 -4.80 15.40
CA ASN A 385 -16.08 -5.44 14.66
C ASN A 385 -16.84 -6.50 15.48
N PHE A 386 -16.20 -7.12 16.47
CA PHE A 386 -16.89 -8.01 17.41
C PHE A 386 -17.68 -7.23 18.49
N ALA A 387 -17.19 -6.04 18.88
CA ALA A 387 -17.81 -5.25 19.92
C ALA A 387 -18.93 -4.32 19.42
N THR A 388 -18.94 -3.97 18.13
CA THR A 388 -19.78 -2.88 17.59
C THR A 388 -20.33 -3.23 16.22
N ASP A 389 -21.59 -2.84 15.98
CA ASP A 389 -22.20 -2.90 14.64
C ASP A 389 -21.78 -1.67 13.79
N SER A 390 -20.66 -1.80 13.09
CA SER A 390 -20.10 -0.74 12.25
C SER A 390 -21.03 -0.31 11.11
N LEU A 391 -21.95 -1.19 10.66
CA LEU A 391 -22.91 -0.87 9.58
C LEU A 391 -23.98 0.16 10.01
N LYS A 392 -24.23 0.31 11.32
CA LYS A 392 -25.21 1.28 11.84
C LYS A 392 -24.60 2.59 12.28
N MET A 393 -23.27 2.72 12.19
CA MET A 393 -22.56 3.89 12.71
C MET A 393 -22.76 5.11 11.80
N PRO A 394 -23.11 6.29 12.35
CA PRO A 394 -23.20 7.52 11.56
C PRO A 394 -21.84 7.96 11.06
N ALA A 395 -21.79 8.62 9.90
CA ALA A 395 -20.57 8.95 9.19
C ALA A 395 -19.58 9.82 10.00
N TRP A 396 -20.07 10.79 10.77
CA TRP A 396 -19.22 11.62 11.62
C TRP A 396 -18.52 10.82 12.73
N LEU A 397 -19.25 9.82 13.31
CA LEU A 397 -18.70 8.97 14.35
C LEU A 397 -17.67 7.99 13.78
N ALA A 398 -17.86 7.53 12.53
CA ALA A 398 -16.88 6.72 11.82
C ALA A 398 -15.52 7.46 11.72
N VAL A 399 -15.53 8.78 11.40
CA VAL A 399 -14.29 9.59 11.39
C VAL A 399 -13.63 9.61 12.77
N VAL A 400 -14.39 9.87 13.84
CA VAL A 400 -13.87 9.90 15.21
C VAL A 400 -13.26 8.55 15.60
N VAL A 401 -13.94 7.45 15.28
CA VAL A 401 -13.47 6.09 15.56
C VAL A 401 -12.18 5.79 14.78
N LEU A 402 -12.10 6.16 13.50
CA LEU A 402 -10.89 5.95 12.69
C LEU A 402 -9.69 6.72 13.26
N VAL A 403 -9.91 7.95 13.74
CA VAL A 403 -8.87 8.75 14.41
C VAL A 403 -8.43 8.05 15.69
N ALA A 404 -9.36 7.73 16.59
CA ALA A 404 -9.07 7.09 17.87
C ALA A 404 -8.33 5.74 17.69
N LYS A 405 -8.80 4.91 16.74
CA LYS A 405 -8.17 3.64 16.38
C LYS A 405 -6.74 3.82 15.91
N THR A 406 -6.46 4.81 15.06
CA THR A 406 -5.10 5.04 14.54
C THR A 406 -4.12 5.35 15.67
N PHE A 407 -4.54 6.11 16.70
CA PHE A 407 -3.71 6.35 17.88
C PHE A 407 -3.60 5.10 18.78
N ALA A 408 -4.66 4.31 18.89
CA ALA A 408 -4.60 3.02 19.60
C ALA A 408 -3.59 2.07 18.91
N ASP A 409 -3.58 1.98 17.58
CA ASP A 409 -2.61 1.21 16.83
C ASP A 409 -1.17 1.69 17.10
N ALA A 410 -0.94 3.01 17.06
CA ALA A 410 0.38 3.60 17.33
C ALA A 410 0.85 3.27 18.77
N PHE A 411 -0.04 3.39 19.75
CA PHE A 411 0.26 3.07 21.16
C PHE A 411 0.58 1.59 21.35
N LEU A 412 -0.24 0.68 20.80
CA LEU A 412 -0.01 -0.76 20.90
C LEU A 412 1.34 -1.18 20.27
N VAL A 413 1.67 -0.61 19.10
CA VAL A 413 2.96 -0.90 18.44
C VAL A 413 4.11 -0.38 19.29
N GLN A 414 4.01 0.83 19.84
CA GLN A 414 5.05 1.43 20.66
C GLN A 414 5.31 0.63 21.93
N THR A 415 4.26 0.18 22.64
CA THR A 415 4.38 -0.63 23.85
C THR A 415 4.95 -2.00 23.56
N ALA A 416 4.44 -2.70 22.55
CA ALA A 416 4.94 -4.03 22.18
C ALA A 416 6.42 -4.00 21.78
N THR A 417 6.87 -2.98 21.08
CA THR A 417 8.26 -2.86 20.63
C THR A 417 9.21 -2.37 21.73
N ALA A 418 8.71 -1.61 22.72
CA ALA A 418 9.49 -1.23 23.90
C ALA A 418 9.79 -2.44 24.79
N GLU A 419 8.79 -3.32 25.02
CA GLU A 419 8.97 -4.55 25.80
C GLU A 419 9.98 -5.52 25.17
N MET A 420 9.98 -5.62 23.82
CA MET A 420 10.96 -6.48 23.12
C MET A 420 12.40 -5.98 23.31
N LYS A 421 12.62 -4.67 23.25
CA LYS A 421 13.96 -4.09 23.47
C LYS A 421 14.47 -4.34 24.90
N LEU A 422 13.58 -4.36 25.89
CA LEU A 422 13.93 -4.66 27.29
C LEU A 422 14.27 -6.14 27.51
N LYS A 423 13.75 -7.05 26.70
CA LYS A 423 14.05 -8.48 26.79
C LYS A 423 15.36 -8.87 26.07
N ASP A 424 15.79 -8.06 25.12
CA ASP A 424 17.03 -8.27 24.33
C ASP A 424 18.25 -7.56 24.94
N SER A 425 18.05 -6.71 25.97
CA SER A 425 19.09 -6.03 26.75
C SER A 425 19.41 -6.81 28.04
#